data_0a1cce8b53742d976fcdaa84b830ee8a
#
_entry.id   0a1cce8b53742d976fcdaa84b830ee8a
#
_cell.length_a   1.000
_cell.length_b   1.000
_cell.length_c   1.000
_cell.angle_alpha   90.00
_cell.angle_beta   90.00
_cell.angle_gamma   90.00
#
_symmetry.space_group_name_H-M   'P 1'
#
loop_
_entity.id
_entity.type
_entity.pdbx_description
1 polymer ?
#
loop_
_entity_poly.entity_id
_entity_poly.type
_entity_poly.pdbx_seq_one_letter_code
_entity_poly.pdbx_strand_id
1 'polypeptide(L)' 'MKIAVLGAGAWGTSISINLCARHEVRLWARDAALVAALRTDRVNLRYLPGVSLPSALVLEDELSRAVDGA' A
#
# COMPACT_ATOMS: atom_id res chain seq x y z
N MET A 1 15.28 4.32 -2.13
CA MET A 1 15.17 3.35 -1.01
C MET A 1 13.93 2.50 -1.20
N LYS A 2 14.00 1.25 -0.87
CA LYS A 2 12.85 0.35 -0.89
C LYS A 2 12.25 0.28 0.51
N ILE A 3 10.97 0.59 0.63
CA ILE A 3 10.28 0.65 1.91
C ILE A 3 9.08 -0.28 1.87
N ALA A 4 8.96 -1.13 2.88
CA ALA A 4 7.78 -1.96 3.06
C ALA A 4 6.95 -1.37 4.21
N VAL A 5 5.67 -1.12 3.96
CA VAL A 5 4.72 -0.67 4.98
C VAL A 5 3.79 -1.83 5.28
N LEU A 6 3.82 -2.30 6.51
CA LEU A 6 3.07 -3.48 6.94
C LEU A 6 1.79 -3.07 7.65
N GLY A 7 0.69 -3.14 6.93
CA GLY A 7 -0.63 -2.80 7.43
C GLY A 7 -1.28 -1.67 6.64
N ALA A 8 -2.40 -1.97 5.99
CA ALA A 8 -3.12 -1.05 5.12
C ALA A 8 -4.25 -0.33 5.86
N GLY A 9 -4.06 0.03 7.11
CA GLY A 9 -4.95 0.93 7.83
C GLY A 9 -4.79 2.36 7.33
N ALA A 10 -5.49 3.31 7.94
CA ALA A 10 -5.42 4.72 7.53
C ALA A 10 -4.00 5.27 7.64
N TRP A 11 -3.28 4.97 8.72
CA TRP A 11 -1.90 5.41 8.92
C TRP A 11 -0.94 4.83 7.88
N GLY A 12 -0.97 3.50 7.68
CA GLY A 12 -0.09 2.83 6.72
C GLY A 12 -0.34 3.30 5.31
N THR A 13 -1.59 3.47 4.92
CA THR A 13 -1.97 3.96 3.61
C THR A 13 -1.49 5.40 3.41
N SER A 14 -1.73 6.27 4.38
CA SER A 14 -1.32 7.67 4.31
C SER A 14 0.19 7.83 4.22
N ILE A 15 0.94 7.10 5.05
CA ILE A 15 2.41 7.12 5.03
C ILE A 15 2.92 6.62 3.67
N SER A 16 2.34 5.54 3.15
CA SER A 16 2.72 4.97 1.86
C SER A 16 2.54 5.97 0.71
N ILE A 17 1.42 6.70 0.70
CA ILE A 17 1.16 7.72 -0.29
C ILE A 17 2.22 8.83 -0.25
N ASN A 18 2.57 9.27 0.95
CA ASN A 18 3.59 10.32 1.11
C ASN A 18 4.98 9.86 0.69
N LEU A 19 5.35 8.63 1.05
CA LEU A 19 6.69 8.12 0.78
C LEU A 19 6.91 7.69 -0.67
N CYS A 20 5.86 7.23 -1.36
CA CYS A 20 6.02 6.68 -2.71
C CYS A 20 6.39 7.72 -3.77
N ALA A 21 6.29 9.02 -3.44
CA ALA A 21 6.75 10.09 -4.32
C ALA A 21 8.28 10.12 -4.44
N ARG A 22 9.01 9.59 -3.44
CA ARG A 22 10.47 9.65 -3.37
C ARG A 22 11.14 8.29 -3.26
N HIS A 23 10.38 7.27 -2.89
CA HIS A 23 10.90 5.94 -2.60
C HIS A 23 10.04 4.89 -3.29
N GLU A 24 10.61 3.71 -3.49
CA GLU A 24 9.86 2.55 -3.92
C GLU A 24 9.14 1.97 -2.69
N VAL A 25 7.82 2.12 -2.64
CA VAL A 25 7.03 1.72 -1.47
C VAL A 25 6.10 0.57 -1.84
N ARG A 26 6.10 -0.45 -1.00
CA ARG A 26 5.18 -1.58 -1.08
C ARG A 26 4.32 -1.59 0.17
N LEU A 27 3.01 -1.49 -0.02
CA LEU A 27 2.04 -1.53 1.06
C LEU A 27 1.47 -2.94 1.14
N TRP A 28 1.67 -3.58 2.28
CA TRP A 28 1.18 -4.94 2.51
C TRP A 28 -0.03 -4.94 3.44
N ALA A 29 -1.00 -5.81 3.12
CA ALA A 29 -2.10 -6.14 4.01
C ALA A 29 -2.28 -7.65 4.05
N ARG A 30 -2.70 -8.13 5.21
CA ARG A 30 -2.98 -9.56 5.39
C ARG A 30 -4.21 -10.00 4.60
N ASP A 31 -5.20 -9.13 4.49
CA ASP A 31 -6.46 -9.43 3.82
C ASP A 31 -6.29 -9.32 2.30
N ALA A 32 -6.23 -10.46 1.62
CA ALA A 32 -6.07 -10.52 0.17
C ALA A 32 -7.24 -9.86 -0.57
N ALA A 33 -8.45 -9.92 -0.03
CA ALA A 33 -9.61 -9.25 -0.63
C ALA A 33 -9.46 -7.75 -0.56
N LEU A 34 -8.94 -7.22 0.54
CA LEU A 34 -8.64 -5.80 0.67
C LEU A 34 -7.59 -5.37 -0.35
N VAL A 35 -6.52 -6.13 -0.49
CA VAL A 35 -5.45 -5.81 -1.45
C VAL A 35 -5.99 -5.82 -2.89
N ALA A 36 -6.82 -6.80 -3.24
CA ALA A 36 -7.45 -6.86 -4.55
C ALA A 36 -8.32 -5.62 -4.82
N ALA A 37 -9.09 -5.18 -3.83
CA ALA A 37 -9.89 -3.97 -3.94
C ALA A 37 -9.01 -2.72 -4.10
N LEU A 38 -7.92 -2.62 -3.36
CA LEU A 38 -6.98 -1.52 -3.47
C LEU A 38 -6.34 -1.46 -4.86
N ARG A 39 -6.00 -2.61 -5.43
CA ARG A 39 -5.43 -2.69 -6.78
C ARG A 39 -6.43 -2.24 -7.85
N THR A 40 -7.69 -2.61 -7.69
CA THR A 40 -8.73 -2.31 -8.65
C THR A 40 -9.19 -0.86 -8.54
N ASP A 41 -9.51 -0.42 -7.33
CA ASP A 41 -10.14 0.88 -7.10
C ASP A 41 -9.13 2.01 -6.95
N ARG A 42 -7.89 1.69 -6.57
CA ARG A 42 -6.83 2.65 -6.29
C ARG A 42 -7.24 3.68 -5.24
N VAL A 43 -8.13 3.26 -4.34
CA VAL A 43 -8.59 4.03 -3.18
C VAL A 43 -8.79 3.05 -2.04
N ASN A 44 -8.39 3.41 -0.83
CA ASN A 44 -8.66 2.61 0.35
C ASN A 44 -10.00 3.06 0.96
N LEU A 45 -11.10 2.56 0.41
CA LEU A 45 -12.44 2.96 0.80
C LEU A 45 -12.74 2.68 2.28
N ARG A 46 -12.11 1.64 2.83
CA ARG A 46 -12.35 1.21 4.20
C ARG A 46 -11.67 2.12 5.23
N TYR A 47 -10.45 2.55 4.95
CA TYR A 47 -9.62 3.25 5.94
C TYR A 47 -9.24 4.68 5.55
N LEU A 48 -9.25 5.01 4.27
CA LEU A 48 -8.86 6.34 3.80
C LEU A 48 -9.69 6.70 2.55
N PRO A 49 -11.01 6.85 2.69
CA PRO A 49 -11.89 7.16 1.57
C PRO A 49 -11.60 8.53 0.97
N GLY A 50 -11.80 8.65 -0.32
CA GLY A 50 -11.65 9.94 -1.01
C GLY A 50 -10.23 10.32 -1.40
N VAL A 51 -9.24 9.49 -1.06
CA VAL A 51 -7.83 9.74 -1.42
C VAL A 51 -7.39 8.69 -2.44
N SER A 52 -6.97 9.13 -3.61
CA SER A 52 -6.47 8.24 -4.65
C SER A 52 -5.07 7.72 -4.33
N LEU A 53 -4.84 6.44 -4.58
CA LEU A 53 -3.51 5.84 -4.42
C LEU A 53 -2.66 6.15 -5.66
N PRO A 54 -1.46 6.70 -5.49
CA PRO A 54 -0.56 6.94 -6.63
C PRO A 54 -0.26 5.65 -7.40
N SER A 55 -0.10 5.75 -8.70
CA SER A 55 0.21 4.59 -9.54
C SER A 55 1.55 3.94 -9.19
N ALA A 56 2.47 4.70 -8.62
CA ALA A 56 3.77 4.20 -8.19
C ALA A 56 3.70 3.32 -6.93
N LEU A 57 2.61 3.41 -6.16
CA LEU A 57 2.45 2.60 -4.95
C LEU A 57 2.15 1.16 -5.33
N VAL A 58 3.00 0.24 -4.88
CA VAL A 58 2.83 -1.20 -5.10
C VAL A 58 2.06 -1.80 -3.93
N LEU A 59 1.06 -2.59 -4.25
CA LEU A 59 0.19 -3.24 -3.27
C LEU A 59 0.50 -4.74 -3.24
N GLU A 60 0.73 -5.28 -2.05
CA GLU A 60 1.12 -6.67 -1.87
C GLU A 60 0.26 -7.38 -0.83
N ASP A 61 -0.09 -8.63 -1.14
CA ASP A 61 -0.79 -9.52 -0.20
C ASP A 61 0.12 -10.60 0.36
N GLU A 62 1.34 -10.73 -0.15
CA GLU A 62 2.35 -11.65 0.37
C GLU A 62 3.46 -10.87 1.07
N LEU A 63 3.64 -11.17 2.37
CA LEU A 63 4.63 -10.49 3.20
C LEU A 63 6.05 -10.62 2.65
N SER A 64 6.41 -11.81 2.18
CA SER A 64 7.75 -12.05 1.64
C SER A 64 8.10 -11.15 0.46
N ARG A 65 7.11 -10.86 -0.39
CA ARG A 65 7.30 -9.94 -1.51
C ARG A 65 7.37 -8.50 -1.08
N ALA A 66 6.58 -8.13 -0.06
CA ALA A 66 6.57 -6.77 0.44
C ALA A 66 7.92 -6.37 1.02
N VAL A 67 8.56 -7.27 1.77
CA VAL A 67 9.82 -6.99 2.47
C VAL A 67 11.07 -7.30 1.65
N ASP A 68 10.92 -7.90 0.48
CA ASP A 68 12.05 -8.27 -0.36
C ASP A 68 12.83 -7.03 -0.79
N GLY A 69 14.09 -6.95 -0.36
CA GLY A 69 14.96 -5.83 -0.66
C GLY A 69 14.71 -4.56 0.14
N ALA A 70 13.81 -4.61 1.10
CA ALA A 70 13.52 -3.45 1.95
C ALA A 70 14.48 -3.37 3.14
#